data_d40a6b7f33a530437aa0304fc0f640f0
#
_entry.id   d40a6b7f33a530437aa0304fc0f640f0
#
_cell.length_a   1.000
_cell.length_b   1.000
_cell.length_c   1.000
_cell.angle_alpha   90.00
_cell.angle_beta   90.00
_cell.angle_gamma   90.00
#
_symmetry.space_group_name_H-M   'P 1'
#
loop_
_entity.id
_entity.type
_entity.pdbx_description
1 polymer ?
#
loop_
_entity_poly.entity_id
_entity_poly.type
_entity_poly.pdbx_seq_one_letter_code
_entity_poly.pdbx_strand_id
1 'polypeptide(L)'
;SKPRFLLSILLIAVITTIVSLNSDISESFFLNLQSSLSKYLGWMIIILANGFLIFAICLVFTKYKNIRLGGPNAVPKYSYVNWIAMLFSAGLGLGLLFYGVAEPIMHLNSYPGMVDDDVSYNAGKAIGLANLHWGLHGWAIYSLLRLCFAFAAYNKKLPFRVSSLLGKNVANNKPLAICIDIIAILTTV
;
A
#
# COMPACT_ATOMS: atom_id res chain seq x y z
N SER A 1 -1.36 5.92 -22.19
CA SER A 1 -2.00 6.07 -23.50
C SER A 1 -3.51 5.90 -23.36
N LYS A 2 -4.30 6.61 -24.17
CA LYS A 2 -5.78 6.57 -24.14
C LYS A 2 -6.37 5.13 -24.12
N PRO A 3 -5.87 4.15 -24.92
CA PRO A 3 -6.46 2.80 -24.90
C PRO A 3 -6.26 2.05 -23.58
N ARG A 4 -5.16 2.23 -22.87
CA ARG A 4 -4.95 1.59 -21.55
C ARG A 4 -5.93 2.15 -20.51
N PHE A 5 -6.10 3.46 -20.51
CA PHE A 5 -7.04 4.14 -19.62
C PHE A 5 -8.48 3.67 -19.85
N LEU A 6 -8.93 3.66 -21.10
CA LEU A 6 -10.27 3.16 -21.46
C LEU A 6 -10.48 1.70 -21.10
N LEU A 7 -9.47 0.84 -21.32
CA LEU A 7 -9.54 -0.57 -20.95
C LEU A 7 -9.64 -0.76 -19.43
N SER A 8 -8.86 0.00 -18.65
CA SER A 8 -8.95 -0.06 -17.19
C SER A 8 -10.31 0.37 -16.67
N ILE A 9 -10.87 1.48 -17.19
CA ILE A 9 -12.21 1.93 -16.80
C ILE A 9 -13.27 0.89 -17.17
N LEU A 10 -13.20 0.32 -18.35
CA LEU A 10 -14.14 -0.70 -18.78
C LEU A 10 -14.09 -1.94 -17.87
N LEU A 11 -12.88 -2.41 -17.54
CA LEU A 11 -12.70 -3.54 -16.64
C LEU A 11 -13.25 -3.24 -15.23
N ILE A 12 -12.95 -2.06 -14.69
CA ILE A 12 -13.47 -1.63 -13.39
C ILE A 12 -15.01 -1.60 -13.44
N ALA A 13 -15.59 -0.97 -14.45
CA ALA A 13 -17.05 -0.88 -14.59
C ALA A 13 -17.70 -2.27 -14.68
N VAL A 14 -17.13 -3.19 -15.45
CA VAL A 14 -17.62 -4.57 -15.58
C VAL A 14 -17.51 -5.31 -14.25
N ILE A 15 -16.35 -5.27 -13.57
CA ILE A 15 -16.15 -5.93 -12.28
C ILE A 15 -17.13 -5.36 -11.24
N THR A 16 -17.23 -4.04 -11.13
CA THR A 16 -18.17 -3.39 -10.18
C THR A 16 -19.61 -3.79 -10.45
N THR A 17 -20.03 -3.84 -11.71
CA THR A 17 -21.38 -4.25 -12.08
C THR A 17 -21.63 -5.71 -11.70
N ILE A 18 -20.71 -6.63 -12.00
CA ILE A 18 -20.84 -8.06 -11.65
C ILE A 18 -20.94 -8.23 -10.13
N VAL A 19 -20.07 -7.56 -9.38
CA VAL A 19 -20.06 -7.63 -7.90
C VAL A 19 -21.37 -7.06 -7.32
N SER A 20 -21.85 -5.93 -7.83
CA SER A 20 -23.09 -5.29 -7.36
C SER A 20 -24.33 -6.11 -7.67
N LEU A 21 -24.36 -6.80 -8.81
CA LEU A 21 -25.51 -7.66 -9.19
C LEU A 21 -25.51 -9.01 -8.45
N ASN A 22 -24.39 -9.42 -7.88
CA ASN A 22 -24.22 -10.70 -7.19
C ASN A 22 -23.55 -10.51 -5.82
N SER A 23 -24.08 -9.60 -5.00
CA SER A 23 -23.44 -9.18 -3.73
C SER A 23 -23.11 -10.35 -2.82
N ASP A 24 -24.05 -11.26 -2.55
CA ASP A 24 -23.89 -12.35 -1.59
C ASP A 24 -22.85 -13.39 -2.05
N ILE A 25 -22.85 -13.71 -3.36
CA ILE A 25 -21.87 -14.62 -3.95
C ILE A 25 -20.49 -13.97 -3.93
N SER A 26 -20.41 -12.68 -4.25
CA SER A 26 -19.17 -11.92 -4.28
C SER A 26 -18.57 -11.79 -2.87
N GLU A 27 -19.39 -11.49 -1.87
CA GLU A 27 -18.95 -11.42 -0.47
C GLU A 27 -18.37 -12.76 -0.03
N SER A 28 -19.10 -13.85 -0.22
CA SER A 28 -18.61 -15.20 0.11
C SER A 28 -17.30 -15.56 -0.60
N PHE A 29 -17.19 -15.20 -1.87
CA PHE A 29 -15.98 -15.43 -2.65
C PHE A 29 -14.79 -14.64 -2.07
N PHE A 30 -14.95 -13.34 -1.80
CA PHE A 30 -13.88 -12.51 -1.27
C PHE A 30 -13.47 -12.92 0.14
N LEU A 31 -14.40 -13.28 1.03
CA LEU A 31 -14.11 -13.77 2.36
C LEU A 31 -13.32 -15.09 2.32
N ASN A 32 -13.71 -16.03 1.46
CA ASN A 32 -12.99 -17.30 1.27
C ASN A 32 -11.59 -17.07 0.67
N LEU A 33 -11.46 -16.16 -0.28
CA LEU A 33 -10.18 -15.79 -0.87
C LEU A 33 -9.26 -15.17 0.18
N GLN A 34 -9.76 -14.21 0.96
CA GLN A 34 -9.02 -13.56 2.04
C GLN A 34 -8.56 -14.57 3.09
N SER A 35 -9.44 -15.45 3.53
CA SER A 35 -9.11 -16.52 4.49
C SER A 35 -8.02 -17.45 3.96
N SER A 36 -8.13 -17.87 2.70
CA SER A 36 -7.13 -18.71 2.05
C SER A 36 -5.78 -18.02 1.92
N LEU A 37 -5.77 -16.75 1.46
CA LEU A 37 -4.55 -15.96 1.36
C LEU A 37 -3.88 -15.76 2.74
N SER A 38 -4.66 -15.44 3.76
CA SER A 38 -4.15 -15.27 5.12
C SER A 38 -3.56 -16.59 5.67
N LYS A 39 -4.22 -17.71 5.42
CA LYS A 39 -3.77 -19.03 5.87
C LYS A 39 -2.46 -19.47 5.21
N TYR A 40 -2.33 -19.28 3.90
CA TYR A 40 -1.18 -19.78 3.15
C TYR A 40 -0.05 -18.76 3.00
N LEU A 41 -0.36 -17.48 2.91
CA LEU A 41 0.61 -16.41 2.64
C LEU A 41 0.81 -15.43 3.81
N GLY A 42 0.02 -15.54 4.88
CA GLY A 42 0.09 -14.61 6.02
C GLY A 42 1.50 -14.50 6.62
N TRP A 43 2.18 -15.64 6.81
CA TRP A 43 3.56 -15.67 7.30
C TRP A 43 4.53 -14.90 6.39
N MET A 44 4.36 -15.03 5.07
CA MET A 44 5.20 -14.34 4.09
C MET A 44 4.95 -12.83 4.12
N ILE A 45 3.70 -12.41 4.24
CA ILE A 45 3.33 -10.99 4.35
C ILE A 45 3.98 -10.35 5.57
N ILE A 46 3.94 -11.05 6.73
CA ILE A 46 4.57 -10.57 7.96
C ILE A 46 6.09 -10.45 7.80
N ILE A 47 6.75 -11.45 7.22
CA ILE A 47 8.20 -11.39 6.96
C ILE A 47 8.56 -10.24 6.03
N LEU A 48 7.79 -10.05 4.94
CA LEU A 48 8.02 -8.95 4.01
C LEU A 48 7.80 -7.59 4.66
N ALA A 49 6.76 -7.42 5.48
CA ALA A 49 6.50 -6.16 6.17
C ALA A 49 7.65 -5.79 7.13
N ASN A 50 8.12 -6.77 7.92
CA ASN A 50 9.30 -6.57 8.78
C ASN A 50 10.58 -6.32 7.96
N GLY A 51 10.77 -7.04 6.86
CA GLY A 51 11.89 -6.83 5.94
C GLY A 51 11.91 -5.42 5.36
N PHE A 52 10.75 -4.89 4.96
CA PHE A 52 10.63 -3.51 4.48
C PHE A 52 10.94 -2.49 5.56
N LEU A 53 10.50 -2.72 6.79
CA LEU A 53 10.81 -1.85 7.92
C LEU A 53 12.32 -1.82 8.20
N ILE A 54 12.95 -2.99 8.31
CA ILE A 54 14.39 -3.11 8.53
C ILE A 54 15.16 -2.45 7.39
N PHE A 55 14.76 -2.70 6.14
CA PHE A 55 15.40 -2.10 4.98
C PHE A 55 15.26 -0.57 4.97
N ALA A 56 14.09 -0.02 5.30
CA ALA A 56 13.87 1.41 5.40
C ALA A 56 14.78 2.05 6.46
N ILE A 57 14.90 1.42 7.63
CA ILE A 57 15.80 1.86 8.70
C ILE A 57 17.26 1.79 8.23
N CYS A 58 17.68 0.68 7.63
CA CYS A 58 19.04 0.52 7.13
C CYS A 58 19.42 1.58 6.09
N LEU A 59 18.49 2.00 5.22
CA LEU A 59 18.75 3.04 4.22
C LEU A 59 19.23 4.35 4.87
N VAL A 60 18.72 4.70 6.03
CA VAL A 60 19.09 5.93 6.76
C VAL A 60 20.58 5.90 7.19
N PHE A 61 21.13 4.71 7.45
CA PHE A 61 22.52 4.54 7.88
C PHE A 61 23.49 4.27 6.74
N THR A 62 22.99 4.11 5.50
CA THR A 62 23.84 3.87 4.34
C THR A 62 24.23 5.17 3.63
N LYS A 63 25.17 5.08 2.69
CA LYS A 63 25.55 6.19 1.80
C LYS A 63 24.38 6.67 0.91
N TYR A 64 23.37 5.87 0.73
CA TYR A 64 22.22 6.18 -0.11
C TYR A 64 21.31 7.28 0.46
N LYS A 65 21.38 7.58 1.77
CA LYS A 65 20.66 8.68 2.41
C LYS A 65 20.96 10.05 1.78
N ASN A 66 22.12 10.21 1.15
CA ASN A 66 22.55 11.46 0.55
C ASN A 66 22.14 11.62 -0.92
N ILE A 67 21.47 10.61 -1.50
CA ILE A 67 21.01 10.70 -2.90
C ILE A 67 19.85 11.69 -2.97
N ARG A 68 20.04 12.74 -3.77
CA ARG A 68 18.97 13.70 -4.07
C ARG A 68 18.11 13.18 -5.22
N LEU A 69 16.80 13.23 -5.05
CA LEU A 69 15.84 12.94 -6.12
C LEU A 69 15.87 14.07 -7.15
N GLY A 70 16.12 13.72 -8.41
CA GLY A 70 16.27 14.71 -9.49
C GLY A 70 17.71 15.14 -9.79
N GLY A 71 18.69 14.62 -9.04
CA GLY A 71 20.12 14.87 -9.27
C GLY A 71 20.76 15.83 -8.26
N PRO A 72 22.08 16.04 -8.37
CA PRO A 72 22.87 16.76 -7.36
C PRO A 72 22.41 18.21 -7.13
N ASN A 73 21.94 18.86 -8.19
CA ASN A 73 21.49 20.26 -8.17
C ASN A 73 19.98 20.42 -7.98
N ALA A 74 19.26 19.33 -7.66
CA ALA A 74 17.82 19.41 -7.44
C ALA A 74 17.51 20.25 -6.19
N VAL A 75 16.56 21.16 -6.35
CA VAL A 75 16.03 21.98 -5.27
C VAL A 75 14.60 21.55 -4.93
N PRO A 76 14.16 21.70 -3.67
CA PRO A 76 12.79 21.41 -3.30
C PRO A 76 11.80 22.25 -4.11
N LYS A 77 10.76 21.59 -4.65
CA LYS A 77 9.71 22.26 -5.43
C LYS A 77 8.71 23.01 -4.56
N TYR A 78 8.53 22.56 -3.33
CA TYR A 78 7.55 23.11 -2.39
C TYR A 78 8.26 23.63 -1.13
N SER A 79 7.66 24.63 -0.48
CA SER A 79 8.11 25.06 0.84
C SER A 79 7.92 23.94 1.87
N TYR A 80 8.66 23.99 2.97
CA TYR A 80 8.58 22.99 4.03
C TYR A 80 7.16 22.86 4.59
N VAL A 81 6.46 23.98 4.80
CA VAL A 81 5.08 24.00 5.28
C VAL A 81 4.13 23.31 4.30
N ASN A 82 4.22 23.65 3.01
CA ASN A 82 3.39 23.03 1.99
C ASN A 82 3.68 21.52 1.87
N TRP A 83 4.93 21.12 2.00
CA TRP A 83 5.30 19.70 1.98
C TRP A 83 4.71 18.94 3.17
N ILE A 84 4.79 19.50 4.39
CA ILE A 84 4.16 18.93 5.58
C ILE A 84 2.63 18.85 5.36
N ALA A 85 1.99 19.92 4.93
CA ALA A 85 0.54 19.95 4.70
C ALA A 85 0.09 18.86 3.71
N MET A 86 0.84 18.64 2.62
CA MET A 86 0.56 17.56 1.66
C MET A 86 0.72 16.17 2.28
N LEU A 87 1.75 15.94 3.12
CA LEU A 87 1.94 14.68 3.82
C LEU A 87 0.79 14.40 4.80
N PHE A 88 0.41 15.39 5.58
CA PHE A 88 -0.69 15.27 6.54
C PHE A 88 -2.02 15.05 5.81
N SER A 89 -2.31 15.79 4.76
CA SER A 89 -3.54 15.62 3.97
C SER A 89 -3.65 14.23 3.36
N ALA A 90 -2.57 13.70 2.82
CA ALA A 90 -2.56 12.40 2.17
C ALA A 90 -2.50 11.20 3.14
N GLY A 91 -1.81 11.38 4.29
CA GLY A 91 -1.53 10.30 5.24
C GLY A 91 -2.48 10.24 6.42
N LEU A 92 -2.89 11.40 6.94
CA LEU A 92 -3.71 11.53 8.14
C LEU A 92 -5.16 11.93 7.82
N GLY A 93 -5.55 11.92 6.57
CA GLY A 93 -6.90 12.27 6.15
C GLY A 93 -7.98 11.37 6.75
N LEU A 94 -9.08 11.20 6.03
CA LEU A 94 -10.25 10.45 6.48
C LEU A 94 -9.90 9.04 7.01
N GLY A 95 -8.89 8.39 6.42
CA GLY A 95 -8.42 7.06 6.82
C GLY A 95 -8.04 7.00 8.31
N LEU A 96 -7.05 7.77 8.73
CA LEU A 96 -6.57 7.72 10.11
C LEU A 96 -7.61 8.27 11.10
N LEU A 97 -8.31 9.37 10.75
CA LEU A 97 -9.33 9.96 11.62
C LEU A 97 -10.48 8.98 11.88
N PHE A 98 -10.91 8.24 10.87
CA PHE A 98 -11.99 7.26 11.00
C PHE A 98 -11.49 5.95 11.61
N TYR A 99 -10.47 5.34 11.02
CA TYR A 99 -9.99 4.02 11.41
C TYR A 99 -9.17 4.03 12.71
N GLY A 100 -8.58 5.16 13.09
CA GLY A 100 -7.92 5.30 14.39
C GLY A 100 -8.82 5.02 15.58
N VAL A 101 -10.13 5.22 15.43
CA VAL A 101 -11.15 4.88 16.43
C VAL A 101 -11.87 3.56 16.09
N ALA A 102 -12.27 3.39 14.85
CA ALA A 102 -13.08 2.25 14.43
C ALA A 102 -12.30 0.91 14.51
N GLU A 103 -11.03 0.91 14.12
CA GLU A 103 -10.24 -0.33 14.04
C GLU A 103 -9.99 -1.00 15.40
N PRO A 104 -9.59 -0.30 16.49
CA PRO A 104 -9.52 -0.91 17.80
C PRO A 104 -10.84 -1.54 18.27
N ILE A 105 -11.98 -0.88 17.98
CA ILE A 105 -13.30 -1.40 18.32
C ILE A 105 -13.62 -2.66 17.51
N MET A 106 -13.29 -2.66 16.22
CA MET A 106 -13.47 -3.84 15.36
C MET A 106 -12.63 -5.02 15.87
N HIS A 107 -11.38 -4.78 16.27
CA HIS A 107 -10.52 -5.82 16.83
C HIS A 107 -11.06 -6.37 18.15
N LEU A 108 -11.59 -5.53 19.04
CA LEU A 108 -12.23 -5.99 20.27
C LEU A 108 -13.36 -7.00 20.03
N ASN A 109 -14.14 -6.79 18.97
CA ASN A 109 -15.32 -7.58 18.70
C ASN A 109 -15.06 -8.83 17.82
N SER A 110 -13.96 -8.86 17.05
CA SER A 110 -13.83 -9.83 15.96
C SER A 110 -12.50 -10.57 15.94
N TYR A 111 -11.54 -10.23 16.80
CA TYR A 111 -10.21 -10.82 16.71
C TYR A 111 -10.10 -12.14 17.48
N PRO A 112 -9.65 -13.22 16.82
CA PRO A 112 -9.42 -14.52 17.50
C PRO A 112 -8.35 -14.37 18.58
N GLY A 113 -8.61 -14.93 19.76
CA GLY A 113 -7.66 -14.92 20.89
C GLY A 113 -7.87 -13.78 21.87
N MET A 114 -9.00 -13.08 21.80
CA MET A 114 -9.50 -12.28 22.92
C MET A 114 -9.96 -13.21 24.03
N VAL A 115 -9.76 -12.77 25.28
CA VAL A 115 -10.16 -13.52 26.48
C VAL A 115 -11.52 -13.01 26.93
N ASP A 116 -12.50 -13.88 27.09
CA ASP A 116 -13.90 -13.48 27.29
C ASP A 116 -14.15 -12.52 28.48
N ASP A 117 -13.35 -12.58 29.54
CA ASP A 117 -13.59 -11.81 30.76
C ASP A 117 -12.52 -10.73 31.06
N ASP A 118 -11.47 -10.57 30.26
CA ASP A 118 -10.42 -9.58 30.49
C ASP A 118 -10.49 -8.40 29.52
N VAL A 119 -11.33 -7.44 29.85
CA VAL A 119 -11.53 -6.23 29.03
C VAL A 119 -10.24 -5.43 28.86
N SER A 120 -9.42 -5.32 29.90
CA SER A 120 -8.18 -4.54 29.85
C SER A 120 -7.14 -5.18 28.92
N TYR A 121 -6.98 -6.49 29.02
CA TYR A 121 -6.09 -7.27 28.15
C TYR A 121 -6.53 -7.19 26.68
N ASN A 122 -7.81 -7.35 26.43
CA ASN A 122 -8.38 -7.27 25.08
C ASN A 122 -8.24 -5.88 24.48
N ALA A 123 -8.48 -4.82 25.27
CA ALA A 123 -8.29 -3.44 24.84
C ALA A 123 -6.82 -3.16 24.47
N GLY A 124 -5.88 -3.63 25.29
CA GLY A 124 -4.45 -3.51 25.00
C GLY A 124 -4.04 -4.20 23.71
N LYS A 125 -4.54 -5.41 23.45
CA LYS A 125 -4.33 -6.14 22.20
C LYS A 125 -4.91 -5.42 20.98
N ALA A 126 -6.15 -4.96 21.08
CA ALA A 126 -6.84 -4.27 20.01
C ALA A 126 -6.11 -2.98 19.58
N ILE A 127 -5.67 -2.19 20.55
CA ILE A 127 -4.85 -0.99 20.32
C ILE A 127 -3.49 -1.36 19.76
N GLY A 128 -2.85 -2.44 20.26
CA GLY A 128 -1.58 -2.94 19.75
C GLY A 128 -1.65 -3.33 18.26
N LEU A 129 -2.72 -3.99 17.84
CA LEU A 129 -2.97 -4.36 16.45
C LEU A 129 -3.19 -3.14 15.56
N ALA A 130 -4.03 -2.19 15.99
CA ALA A 130 -4.23 -0.94 15.27
C ALA A 130 -2.90 -0.17 15.11
N ASN A 131 -2.08 -0.10 16.16
CA ASN A 131 -0.75 0.51 16.09
C ASN A 131 0.21 -0.24 15.15
N LEU A 132 0.10 -1.56 15.00
CA LEU A 132 0.88 -2.32 14.03
C LEU A 132 0.50 -1.94 12.59
N HIS A 133 -0.80 -1.81 12.30
CA HIS A 133 -1.30 -1.47 10.97
C HIS A 133 -0.99 -0.03 10.59
N TRP A 134 -1.20 0.93 11.49
CA TRP A 134 -1.02 2.36 11.24
C TRP A 134 0.34 2.91 11.67
N GLY A 135 1.16 2.09 12.32
CA GLY A 135 2.50 2.44 12.78
C GLY A 135 3.58 2.25 11.73
N LEU A 136 4.79 2.00 12.22
CA LEU A 136 6.00 1.97 11.39
C LEU A 136 5.95 0.97 10.24
N HIS A 137 5.29 -0.17 10.39
CA HIS A 137 5.22 -1.22 9.35
C HIS A 137 4.46 -0.75 8.12
N GLY A 138 3.25 -0.19 8.30
CA GLY A 138 2.47 0.37 7.21
C GLY A 138 3.22 1.47 6.48
N TRP A 139 3.78 2.42 7.22
CA TRP A 139 4.53 3.53 6.65
C TRP A 139 5.83 3.10 5.97
N ALA A 140 6.51 2.05 6.44
CA ALA A 140 7.69 1.50 5.79
C ALA A 140 7.36 0.94 4.39
N ILE A 141 6.26 0.19 4.26
CA ILE A 141 5.81 -0.35 2.97
C ILE A 141 5.53 0.80 1.99
N TYR A 142 4.74 1.79 2.41
CA TYR A 142 4.43 2.96 1.58
C TYR A 142 5.66 3.78 1.21
N SER A 143 6.57 4.01 2.16
CA SER A 143 7.77 4.80 1.95
C SER A 143 8.70 4.17 0.94
N LEU A 144 8.93 2.86 1.03
CA LEU A 144 9.79 2.13 0.10
C LEU A 144 9.24 2.15 -1.32
N LEU A 145 7.95 1.86 -1.48
CA LEU A 145 7.32 1.88 -2.80
C LEU A 145 7.42 3.28 -3.44
N ARG A 146 7.09 4.33 -2.66
CA ARG A 146 7.19 5.71 -3.12
C ARG A 146 8.63 6.11 -3.45
N LEU A 147 9.60 5.67 -2.65
CA LEU A 147 11.02 5.92 -2.90
C LEU A 147 11.50 5.27 -4.21
N CYS A 148 11.08 4.02 -4.47
CA CYS A 148 11.36 3.34 -5.73
C CYS A 148 10.79 4.11 -6.93
N PHE A 149 9.53 4.53 -6.87
CA PHE A 149 8.91 5.34 -7.91
C PHE A 149 9.62 6.68 -8.10
N ALA A 150 9.91 7.38 -7.02
CA ALA A 150 10.58 8.67 -7.06
C ALA A 150 11.98 8.54 -7.68
N PHE A 151 12.76 7.55 -7.24
CA PHE A 151 14.09 7.29 -7.79
C PHE A 151 14.03 6.93 -9.29
N ALA A 152 13.10 6.05 -9.67
CA ALA A 152 12.93 5.66 -11.07
C ALA A 152 12.52 6.84 -11.94
N ALA A 153 11.57 7.67 -11.50
CA ALA A 153 11.07 8.79 -12.27
C ALA A 153 12.06 9.97 -12.32
N TYR A 154 12.58 10.36 -11.16
CA TYR A 154 13.41 11.59 -11.09
C TYR A 154 14.86 11.35 -11.44
N ASN A 155 15.47 10.22 -11.02
CA ASN A 155 16.88 9.95 -11.25
C ASN A 155 17.13 9.12 -12.52
N LYS A 156 16.25 8.15 -12.82
CA LYS A 156 16.39 7.30 -14.01
C LYS A 156 15.57 7.77 -15.21
N LYS A 157 14.73 8.81 -15.03
CA LYS A 157 13.87 9.36 -16.08
C LYS A 157 12.92 8.34 -16.71
N LEU A 158 12.53 7.33 -15.92
CA LEU A 158 11.59 6.31 -16.35
C LEU A 158 10.14 6.80 -16.18
N PRO A 159 9.19 6.30 -16.98
CA PRO A 159 7.78 6.60 -16.78
C PRO A 159 7.29 6.19 -15.39
N PHE A 160 6.40 6.98 -14.81
CA PHE A 160 5.79 6.70 -13.50
C PHE A 160 4.76 5.56 -13.60
N ARG A 161 5.25 4.31 -13.63
CA ARG A 161 4.46 3.08 -13.80
C ARG A 161 5.10 1.94 -13.02
N VAL A 162 4.27 0.98 -12.58
CA VAL A 162 4.76 -0.21 -11.87
C VAL A 162 5.68 -1.05 -12.77
N SER A 163 5.32 -1.22 -14.03
CA SER A 163 6.16 -1.93 -15.01
C SER A 163 7.58 -1.37 -15.15
N SER A 164 7.76 -0.07 -14.91
CA SER A 164 9.08 0.58 -14.96
C SER A 164 9.98 0.19 -13.80
N LEU A 165 9.42 -0.22 -12.66
CA LEU A 165 10.18 -0.65 -11.48
C LEU A 165 10.74 -2.06 -11.61
N LEU A 166 10.12 -2.90 -12.45
CA LEU A 166 10.46 -4.32 -12.62
C LEU A 166 11.62 -4.56 -13.60
N GLY A 167 12.29 -3.48 -14.01
CA GLY A 167 13.48 -3.55 -14.84
C GLY A 167 13.22 -3.38 -16.33
N LYS A 168 14.31 -3.17 -17.08
CA LYS A 168 14.25 -2.84 -18.51
C LYS A 168 13.60 -3.95 -19.36
N ASN A 169 13.80 -5.21 -19.02
CA ASN A 169 13.25 -6.34 -19.79
C ASN A 169 11.71 -6.34 -19.73
N VAL A 170 11.13 -6.07 -18.55
CA VAL A 170 9.68 -5.96 -18.35
C VAL A 170 9.14 -4.69 -19.00
N ALA A 171 9.80 -3.56 -18.76
CA ALA A 171 9.38 -2.27 -19.31
C ALA A 171 9.37 -2.23 -20.84
N ASN A 172 10.28 -2.95 -21.50
CA ASN A 172 10.41 -3.04 -22.96
C ASN A 172 9.45 -4.05 -23.58
N ASN A 173 8.97 -5.03 -22.82
CA ASN A 173 7.95 -5.98 -23.29
C ASN A 173 6.57 -5.32 -23.18
N LYS A 174 6.11 -4.70 -24.28
CA LYS A 174 4.87 -3.91 -24.30
C LYS A 174 3.64 -4.65 -23.76
N PRO A 175 3.30 -5.88 -24.17
CA PRO A 175 2.12 -6.58 -23.65
C PRO A 175 2.25 -6.88 -22.15
N LEU A 176 3.41 -7.34 -21.70
CA LEU A 176 3.65 -7.63 -20.28
C LEU A 176 3.57 -6.35 -19.41
N ALA A 177 4.17 -5.26 -19.89
CA ALA A 177 4.11 -3.97 -19.19
C ALA A 177 2.67 -3.43 -19.10
N ILE A 178 1.85 -3.61 -20.14
CA ILE A 178 0.44 -3.22 -20.12
C ILE A 178 -0.34 -4.05 -19.10
N CYS A 179 -0.14 -5.36 -19.11
CA CYS A 179 -0.81 -6.27 -18.16
C CYS A 179 -0.50 -5.89 -16.70
N ILE A 180 0.78 -5.69 -16.38
CA ILE A 180 1.22 -5.29 -15.03
C ILE A 180 0.63 -3.93 -14.63
N ASP A 181 0.67 -2.94 -15.51
CA ASP A 181 0.13 -1.61 -15.22
C ASP A 181 -1.39 -1.64 -15.01
N ILE A 182 -2.13 -2.48 -15.76
CA ILE A 182 -3.58 -2.66 -15.58
C ILE A 182 -3.87 -3.35 -14.24
N ILE A 183 -3.16 -4.43 -13.92
CA ILE A 183 -3.32 -5.12 -12.63
C ILE A 183 -3.05 -4.14 -11.48
N ALA A 184 -1.99 -3.35 -11.57
CA ALA A 184 -1.68 -2.35 -10.55
C ALA A 184 -2.78 -1.29 -10.39
N ILE A 185 -3.47 -0.88 -11.45
CA ILE A 185 -4.62 0.02 -11.38
C ILE A 185 -5.80 -0.68 -10.71
N LEU A 186 -6.10 -1.92 -11.11
CA LEU A 186 -7.23 -2.67 -10.56
C LEU A 186 -7.08 -2.97 -9.07
N THR A 187 -5.86 -3.11 -8.57
CA THR A 187 -5.61 -3.34 -7.14
C THR A 187 -5.68 -2.08 -6.28
N THR A 188 -5.82 -0.90 -6.88
CA THR A 188 -5.93 0.39 -6.17
C THR A 188 -7.36 0.92 -6.10
N VAL A 189 -8.30 0.27 -6.76
CA VAL A 189 -9.74 0.58 -6.80
C VAL A 189 -10.52 -0.41 -5.98
#